data_f3633d5a654d1cf0d2503347d34e0261
#
_entry.id   f3633d5a654d1cf0d2503347d34e0261
#
_cell.length_a   1.000
_cell.length_b   1.000
_cell.length_c   1.000
_cell.angle_alpha   90.00
_cell.angle_beta   90.00
_cell.angle_gamma   90.00
#
_symmetry.space_group_name_H-M   'P 1'
#
loop_
_entity.id
_entity.type
_entity.pdbx_description
1 polymer ?
#
loop_
_entity_poly.entity_id
_entity_poly.type
_entity_poly.pdbx_seq_one_letter_code
_entity_poly.pdbx_strand_id
1 'polypeptide(L)'
;TRFAATFVLVAGIGTALFSRKAYANRQNIAEHRMRLLRRGAVLLFGGYFLNHAWPGTILFYYGAYFILSAIFIVWKSRSILFLSAVTALAATTIASWEANRQRAGYSTAWLHPQDIHSLKDLLLRIFVDYTHPVFPWLTFFCLGIVIGRNLETVKKNRRIILMCCFAVIVICYSCTAILDGFDLRTNEVVYWATSLQSYNRSLLYTASTAAIAVGAFVVISQLAERYQHKKLVIHLQRSGQLTLSLYLLHVVAFYIFVNWTHLISSSGLDTALLFAGGFWIFAITIASWWQHHFGQGPVERLYRVIGG
;
A
#
# COMPACT_ATOMS: atom_id res chain seq x y z
N THR A 1 -3.45 8.31 -4.41
CA THR A 1 -2.59 7.13 -4.55
C THR A 1 -1.35 7.18 -3.65
N ARG A 2 -0.71 8.33 -3.40
CA ARG A 2 0.45 8.43 -2.49
C ARG A 2 0.11 7.98 -1.07
N PHE A 3 -1.09 8.25 -0.59
CA PHE A 3 -1.56 7.75 0.72
C PHE A 3 -1.65 6.22 0.77
N ALA A 4 -2.05 5.57 -0.33
CA ALA A 4 -2.11 4.12 -0.39
C ALA A 4 -0.73 3.47 -0.17
N ALA A 5 0.36 4.11 -0.61
CA ALA A 5 1.72 3.65 -0.35
C ALA A 5 2.07 3.61 1.16
N THR A 6 1.54 4.56 1.94
CA THR A 6 1.69 4.53 3.40
C THR A 6 1.00 3.32 4.02
N PHE A 7 -0.17 2.94 3.54
CA PHE A 7 -0.85 1.71 4.00
C PHE A 7 -0.05 0.46 3.64
N VAL A 8 0.51 0.38 2.43
CA VAL A 8 1.37 -0.75 2.03
C VAL A 8 2.64 -0.82 2.88
N LEU A 9 3.26 0.32 3.16
CA LEU A 9 4.41 0.42 4.05
C LEU A 9 4.07 -0.07 5.46
N VAL A 10 2.94 0.34 6.03
CA VAL A 10 2.47 -0.10 7.36
C VAL A 10 2.18 -1.60 7.36
N ALA A 11 1.63 -2.17 6.28
CA ALA A 11 1.45 -3.61 6.16
C ALA A 11 2.80 -4.37 6.18
N GLY A 12 3.83 -3.81 5.54
CA GLY A 12 5.21 -4.32 5.63
C GLY A 12 5.78 -4.26 7.04
N ILE A 13 5.55 -3.15 7.78
CA ILE A 13 5.93 -3.03 9.19
C ILE A 13 5.23 -4.10 10.03
N GLY A 14 3.93 -4.28 9.84
CA GLY A 14 3.14 -5.32 10.52
C GLY A 14 3.69 -6.73 10.25
N THR A 15 4.08 -7.01 9.00
CA THR A 15 4.70 -8.29 8.62
C THR A 15 6.03 -8.51 9.33
N ALA A 16 6.87 -7.47 9.45
CA ALA A 16 8.15 -7.55 10.18
C ALA A 16 7.93 -7.84 11.66
N LEU A 17 6.98 -7.18 12.29
CA LEU A 17 6.64 -7.41 13.70
C LEU A 17 6.08 -8.80 13.92
N PHE A 18 5.18 -9.26 13.06
CA PHE A 18 4.62 -10.60 13.09
C PHE A 18 5.71 -11.69 12.95
N SER A 19 6.67 -11.49 12.05
CA SER A 19 7.74 -12.45 11.78
C SER A 19 9.03 -12.24 12.59
N ARG A 20 8.99 -11.39 13.63
CA ARG A 20 10.18 -11.00 14.40
C ARG A 20 10.96 -12.19 14.97
N LYS A 21 10.25 -13.19 15.53
CA LYS A 21 10.89 -14.41 16.07
C LYS A 21 11.54 -15.25 14.98
N ALA A 22 10.89 -15.42 13.83
CA ALA A 22 11.44 -16.16 12.71
C ALA A 22 12.70 -15.47 12.13
N TYR A 23 12.70 -14.13 12.08
CA TYR A 23 13.85 -13.38 11.59
C TYR A 23 15.02 -13.36 12.57
N ALA A 24 14.78 -13.03 13.85
CA ALA A 24 15.84 -12.83 14.84
C ALA A 24 16.47 -14.16 15.29
N ASN A 25 15.65 -15.16 15.60
CA ASN A 25 16.08 -16.39 16.24
C ASN A 25 16.07 -17.62 15.32
N ARG A 26 15.65 -17.44 14.07
CA ARG A 26 15.43 -18.53 13.09
C ARG A 26 14.48 -19.63 13.61
N GLN A 27 13.57 -19.27 14.51
CA GLN A 27 12.59 -20.19 15.08
C GLN A 27 11.29 -20.19 14.29
N ASN A 28 10.69 -21.36 14.15
CA ASN A 28 9.35 -21.55 13.58
C ASN A 28 9.17 -20.91 12.19
N ILE A 29 10.23 -20.89 11.37
CA ILE A 29 10.20 -20.25 10.04
C ILE A 29 9.08 -20.82 9.18
N ALA A 30 8.93 -22.16 9.15
CA ALA A 30 7.90 -22.82 8.36
C ALA A 30 6.49 -22.41 8.80
N GLU A 31 6.26 -22.32 10.10
CA GLU A 31 4.99 -21.90 10.67
C GLU A 31 4.66 -20.44 10.31
N HIS A 32 5.61 -19.52 10.47
CA HIS A 32 5.42 -18.12 10.08
C HIS A 32 5.18 -17.97 8.57
N ARG A 33 5.89 -18.72 7.72
CA ARG A 33 5.65 -18.78 6.28
C ARG A 33 4.25 -19.27 5.95
N MET A 34 3.83 -20.38 6.56
CA MET A 34 2.50 -20.96 6.33
C MET A 34 1.39 -19.98 6.75
N ARG A 35 1.56 -19.29 7.89
CA ARG A 35 0.61 -18.25 8.34
C ARG A 35 0.54 -17.09 7.33
N LEU A 36 1.69 -16.63 6.80
CA LEU A 36 1.70 -15.59 5.76
C LEU A 36 1.02 -16.06 4.47
N LEU A 37 1.26 -17.30 4.04
CA LEU A 37 0.60 -17.88 2.87
C LEU A 37 -0.92 -17.96 3.07
N ARG A 38 -1.40 -18.47 4.22
CA ARG A 38 -2.84 -18.54 4.53
C ARG A 38 -3.46 -17.16 4.58
N ARG A 39 -2.84 -16.22 5.29
CA ARG A 39 -3.30 -14.82 5.38
C ARG A 39 -3.32 -14.16 4.01
N GLY A 40 -2.27 -14.37 3.22
CA GLY A 40 -2.21 -13.87 1.85
C GLY A 40 -3.29 -14.47 0.96
N ALA A 41 -3.54 -15.77 1.05
CA ALA A 41 -4.59 -16.44 0.30
C ALA A 41 -5.99 -15.87 0.65
N VAL A 42 -6.30 -15.72 1.94
CA VAL A 42 -7.59 -15.14 2.38
C VAL A 42 -7.80 -13.73 1.81
N LEU A 43 -6.75 -12.87 1.84
CA LEU A 43 -6.85 -11.52 1.31
C LEU A 43 -6.92 -11.51 -0.23
N LEU A 44 -6.18 -12.41 -0.90
CA LEU A 44 -6.17 -12.51 -2.36
C LEU A 44 -7.56 -12.96 -2.86
N PHE A 45 -8.10 -14.05 -2.31
CA PHE A 45 -9.43 -14.52 -2.69
C PHE A 45 -10.53 -13.56 -2.27
N GLY A 46 -10.53 -13.09 -1.01
CA GLY A 46 -11.52 -12.12 -0.54
C GLY A 46 -11.44 -10.81 -1.32
N GLY A 47 -10.24 -10.33 -1.64
CA GLY A 47 -10.02 -9.16 -2.48
C GLY A 47 -10.44 -9.35 -3.94
N TYR A 48 -10.28 -10.56 -4.49
CA TYR A 48 -10.77 -10.90 -5.82
C TYR A 48 -12.29 -10.76 -5.92
N PHE A 49 -13.02 -11.34 -4.99
CA PHE A 49 -14.48 -11.20 -4.95
C PHE A 49 -14.92 -9.77 -4.65
N LEU A 50 -14.25 -9.11 -3.72
CA LEU A 50 -14.56 -7.71 -3.40
C LEU A 50 -14.34 -6.78 -4.60
N ASN A 51 -13.38 -7.08 -5.49
CA ASN A 51 -13.10 -6.26 -6.65
C ASN A 51 -14.28 -6.15 -7.63
N HIS A 52 -15.20 -7.12 -7.65
CA HIS A 52 -16.43 -7.04 -8.44
C HIS A 52 -17.40 -5.98 -7.88
N ALA A 53 -17.45 -5.85 -6.55
CA ALA A 53 -18.27 -4.85 -5.88
C ALA A 53 -17.52 -3.51 -5.73
N TRP A 54 -16.21 -3.53 -5.49
CA TRP A 54 -15.38 -2.37 -5.26
C TRP A 54 -14.12 -2.41 -6.12
N PRO A 55 -14.20 -1.94 -7.39
CA PRO A 55 -13.05 -1.92 -8.30
C PRO A 55 -11.89 -1.13 -7.71
N GLY A 56 -10.70 -1.69 -7.78
CA GLY A 56 -9.51 -1.06 -7.22
C GLY A 56 -9.23 -1.37 -5.75
N THR A 57 -9.91 -2.38 -5.17
CA THR A 57 -9.60 -2.84 -3.81
C THR A 57 -8.12 -3.18 -3.63
N ILE A 58 -7.52 -2.72 -2.53
CA ILE A 58 -6.12 -3.00 -2.21
C ILE A 58 -5.93 -4.41 -1.62
N LEU A 59 -7.01 -5.04 -1.12
CA LEU A 59 -6.92 -6.32 -0.40
C LEU A 59 -6.37 -7.45 -1.28
N PHE A 60 -6.76 -7.47 -2.56
CA PHE A 60 -6.26 -8.43 -3.53
C PHE A 60 -4.73 -8.39 -3.63
N TYR A 61 -4.16 -7.18 -3.72
CA TYR A 61 -2.71 -6.98 -3.80
C TYR A 61 -1.99 -7.23 -2.48
N TYR A 62 -2.61 -6.94 -1.35
CA TYR A 62 -2.07 -7.31 -0.04
C TYR A 62 -1.93 -8.82 0.08
N GLY A 63 -2.88 -9.59 -0.46
CA GLY A 63 -2.77 -11.03 -0.55
C GLY A 63 -1.49 -11.46 -1.25
N ALA A 64 -1.20 -10.87 -2.41
CA ALA A 64 0.01 -11.14 -3.17
C ALA A 64 1.29 -10.75 -2.39
N TYR A 65 1.32 -9.58 -1.73
CA TYR A 65 2.48 -9.15 -0.94
C TYR A 65 2.76 -10.09 0.24
N PHE A 66 1.72 -10.56 0.95
CA PHE A 66 1.88 -11.51 2.04
C PHE A 66 2.40 -12.87 1.54
N ILE A 67 1.85 -13.38 0.42
CA ILE A 67 2.34 -14.62 -0.20
C ILE A 67 3.80 -14.49 -0.59
N LEU A 68 4.17 -13.42 -1.29
CA LEU A 68 5.55 -13.17 -1.69
C LEU A 68 6.46 -12.99 -0.48
N SER A 69 5.99 -12.34 0.58
CA SER A 69 6.78 -12.11 1.79
C SER A 69 7.16 -13.41 2.50
N ALA A 70 6.38 -14.48 2.36
CA ALA A 70 6.73 -15.78 2.91
C ALA A 70 8.08 -16.32 2.38
N ILE A 71 8.50 -15.88 1.19
CA ILE A 71 9.78 -16.26 0.60
C ILE A 71 10.91 -15.51 1.30
N PHE A 72 10.80 -14.20 1.47
CA PHE A 72 11.91 -13.32 1.86
C PHE A 72 11.85 -12.79 3.30
N ILE A 73 10.89 -13.25 4.14
CA ILE A 73 10.77 -12.76 5.53
C ILE A 73 12.02 -13.01 6.40
N VAL A 74 12.86 -13.98 6.02
CA VAL A 74 14.10 -14.31 6.72
C VAL A 74 15.36 -13.74 6.05
N TRP A 75 15.21 -13.04 4.92
CA TRP A 75 16.35 -12.43 4.24
C TRP A 75 16.90 -11.24 5.05
N LYS A 76 18.18 -10.94 4.84
CA LYS A 76 18.81 -9.76 5.46
C LYS A 76 18.13 -8.48 4.96
N SER A 77 18.10 -7.44 5.79
CA SER A 77 17.49 -6.15 5.41
C SER A 77 18.10 -5.55 4.13
N ARG A 78 19.41 -5.74 3.90
CA ARG A 78 20.08 -5.31 2.66
C ARG A 78 19.50 -6.00 1.41
N SER A 79 19.23 -7.30 1.48
CA SER A 79 18.62 -8.06 0.38
C SER A 79 17.17 -7.61 0.12
N ILE A 80 16.44 -7.23 1.16
CA ILE A 80 15.07 -6.68 1.02
C ILE A 80 15.10 -5.28 0.41
N LEU A 81 16.09 -4.44 0.78
CA LEU A 81 16.29 -3.14 0.13
C LEU A 81 16.68 -3.30 -1.34
N PHE A 82 17.52 -4.28 -1.65
CA PHE A 82 17.83 -4.61 -3.05
C PHE A 82 16.58 -5.05 -3.83
N LEU A 83 15.75 -5.94 -3.25
CA LEU A 83 14.47 -6.33 -3.84
C LEU A 83 13.54 -5.12 -4.04
N SER A 84 13.50 -4.20 -3.08
CA SER A 84 12.77 -2.94 -3.18
C SER A 84 13.22 -2.10 -4.39
N ALA A 85 14.53 -1.95 -4.58
CA ALA A 85 15.07 -1.25 -5.74
C ALA A 85 14.77 -1.97 -7.07
N VAL A 86 14.91 -3.29 -7.09
CA VAL A 86 14.60 -4.11 -8.28
C VAL A 86 13.14 -3.96 -8.69
N THR A 87 12.20 -3.96 -7.74
CA THR A 87 10.77 -3.80 -8.06
C THR A 87 10.43 -2.41 -8.59
N ALA A 88 11.08 -1.36 -8.08
CA ALA A 88 10.93 0.00 -8.60
C ALA A 88 11.50 0.13 -10.02
N LEU A 89 12.69 -0.40 -10.26
CA LEU A 89 13.33 -0.41 -11.58
C LEU A 89 12.52 -1.24 -12.60
N ALA A 90 12.02 -2.41 -12.19
CA ALA A 90 11.20 -3.25 -13.06
C ALA A 90 9.93 -2.52 -13.52
N ALA A 91 9.25 -1.79 -12.62
CA ALA A 91 8.09 -1.00 -13.01
C ALA A 91 8.43 0.06 -14.06
N THR A 92 9.52 0.79 -13.84
CA THR A 92 9.97 1.83 -14.76
C THR A 92 10.39 1.26 -16.12
N THR A 93 11.11 0.13 -16.13
CA THR A 93 11.53 -0.53 -17.38
C THR A 93 10.34 -1.07 -18.16
N ILE A 94 9.35 -1.67 -17.49
CA ILE A 94 8.12 -2.15 -18.14
C ILE A 94 7.36 -0.97 -18.75
N ALA A 95 7.14 0.13 -18.00
CA ALA A 95 6.43 1.29 -18.51
C ALA A 95 7.15 1.94 -19.70
N SER A 96 8.48 2.09 -19.62
CA SER A 96 9.28 2.65 -20.73
C SER A 96 9.30 1.72 -21.96
N TRP A 97 9.37 0.42 -21.75
CA TRP A 97 9.31 -0.57 -22.83
C TRP A 97 7.93 -0.55 -23.50
N GLU A 98 6.86 -0.45 -22.72
CA GLU A 98 5.50 -0.35 -23.23
C GLU A 98 5.31 0.89 -24.08
N ALA A 99 5.71 2.07 -23.60
CA ALA A 99 5.66 3.32 -24.33
C ALA A 99 6.43 3.24 -25.66
N ASN A 100 7.62 2.60 -25.67
CA ASN A 100 8.42 2.43 -26.86
C ASN A 100 7.75 1.48 -27.90
N ARG A 101 7.10 0.42 -27.42
CA ARG A 101 6.36 -0.49 -28.31
C ARG A 101 5.12 0.17 -28.92
N GLN A 102 4.35 0.92 -28.13
CA GLN A 102 3.19 1.67 -28.61
C GLN A 102 3.60 2.69 -29.67
N ARG A 103 4.74 3.38 -29.47
CA ARG A 103 5.31 4.32 -30.43
C ARG A 103 5.70 3.63 -31.75
N ALA A 104 6.19 2.39 -31.67
CA ALA A 104 6.51 1.58 -32.85
C ALA A 104 5.27 0.96 -33.52
N GLY A 105 4.04 1.31 -33.08
CA GLY A 105 2.79 0.82 -33.66
C GLY A 105 2.35 -0.56 -33.19
N TYR A 106 3.02 -1.15 -32.18
CA TYR A 106 2.66 -2.46 -31.65
C TYR A 106 1.65 -2.34 -30.51
N SER A 107 0.62 -3.17 -30.52
CA SER A 107 -0.35 -3.23 -29.43
C SER A 107 0.28 -3.82 -28.14
N THR A 108 0.01 -3.18 -27.01
CA THR A 108 0.36 -3.66 -25.67
C THR A 108 -0.88 -3.99 -24.83
N ALA A 109 -2.07 -4.02 -25.44
CA ALA A 109 -3.32 -4.31 -24.77
C ALA A 109 -3.34 -5.63 -23.97
N TRP A 110 -2.53 -6.60 -24.39
CA TRP A 110 -2.38 -7.88 -23.69
C TRP A 110 -1.74 -7.77 -22.29
N LEU A 111 -1.06 -6.65 -21.98
CA LEU A 111 -0.53 -6.37 -20.64
C LEU A 111 -1.63 -5.93 -19.66
N HIS A 112 -2.76 -5.46 -20.18
CA HIS A 112 -3.84 -4.84 -19.41
C HIS A 112 -5.15 -5.65 -19.55
N PRO A 113 -5.19 -6.89 -19.04
CA PRO A 113 -6.39 -7.71 -19.12
C PRO A 113 -7.52 -7.06 -18.33
N GLN A 114 -8.66 -6.80 -19.00
CA GLN A 114 -9.86 -6.24 -18.36
C GLN A 114 -10.43 -7.24 -17.37
N ASP A 115 -10.49 -8.52 -17.75
CA ASP A 115 -10.98 -9.64 -16.94
C ASP A 115 -9.90 -10.71 -16.78
N ILE A 116 -10.07 -11.56 -15.77
CA ILE A 116 -9.14 -12.66 -15.48
C ILE A 116 -9.74 -13.96 -16.02
N HIS A 117 -9.35 -14.33 -17.23
CA HIS A 117 -9.79 -15.59 -17.85
C HIS A 117 -8.72 -16.68 -17.83
N SER A 118 -7.48 -16.33 -17.53
CA SER A 118 -6.34 -17.25 -17.55
C SER A 118 -5.38 -16.98 -16.39
N LEU A 119 -4.50 -17.97 -16.11
CA LEU A 119 -3.40 -17.77 -15.17
C LEU A 119 -2.46 -16.64 -15.61
N LYS A 120 -2.28 -16.44 -16.91
CA LYS A 120 -1.51 -15.33 -17.45
C LYS A 120 -2.13 -13.99 -17.07
N ASP A 121 -3.44 -13.83 -17.24
CA ASP A 121 -4.14 -12.59 -16.89
C ASP A 121 -4.07 -12.30 -15.40
N LEU A 122 -4.21 -13.35 -14.57
CA LEU A 122 -4.04 -13.25 -13.13
C LEU A 122 -2.63 -12.76 -12.76
N LEU A 123 -1.60 -13.33 -13.35
CA LEU A 123 -0.21 -12.94 -13.09
C LEU A 123 0.08 -11.52 -13.57
N LEU A 124 -0.38 -11.15 -14.76
CA LEU A 124 -0.25 -9.78 -15.26
C LEU A 124 -0.93 -8.78 -14.31
N ARG A 125 -2.14 -9.09 -13.85
CA ARG A 125 -2.88 -8.25 -12.90
C ARG A 125 -2.18 -8.13 -11.55
N ILE A 126 -1.57 -9.19 -11.05
CA ILE A 126 -0.82 -9.17 -9.79
C ILE A 126 0.48 -8.38 -9.93
N PHE A 127 1.23 -8.58 -11.01
CA PHE A 127 2.60 -8.08 -11.10
C PHE A 127 2.72 -6.75 -11.84
N VAL A 128 1.92 -6.50 -12.86
CA VAL A 128 2.15 -5.42 -13.83
C VAL A 128 1.03 -4.41 -13.87
N ASP A 129 -0.23 -4.87 -13.90
CA ASP A 129 -1.37 -4.01 -14.25
C ASP A 129 -2.27 -3.66 -13.07
N TYR A 130 -3.23 -2.75 -13.34
CA TYR A 130 -4.27 -2.26 -12.47
C TYR A 130 -3.76 -1.31 -11.35
N THR A 131 -4.43 -1.28 -10.17
CA THR A 131 -4.26 -0.19 -9.20
C THR A 131 -3.00 -0.29 -8.34
N HIS A 132 -2.66 -1.48 -7.83
CA HIS A 132 -1.60 -1.68 -6.85
C HIS A 132 -0.74 -2.91 -7.15
N PRO A 133 -0.24 -3.12 -8.39
CA PRO A 133 0.50 -4.33 -8.74
C PRO A 133 1.82 -4.41 -7.99
N VAL A 134 2.42 -5.61 -7.98
CA VAL A 134 3.71 -5.85 -7.32
C VAL A 134 4.77 -4.85 -7.81
N PHE A 135 4.80 -4.53 -9.09
CA PHE A 135 5.68 -3.50 -9.64
C PHE A 135 4.93 -2.16 -9.78
N PRO A 136 5.25 -1.10 -9.03
CA PRO A 136 6.34 -0.94 -8.05
C PRO A 136 5.92 -1.12 -6.57
N TRP A 137 4.69 -1.50 -6.26
CA TRP A 137 4.11 -1.38 -4.92
C TRP A 137 4.81 -2.23 -3.85
N LEU A 138 5.43 -3.36 -4.25
CA LEU A 138 6.23 -4.17 -3.34
C LEU A 138 7.44 -3.38 -2.77
N THR A 139 7.91 -2.33 -3.45
CA THR A 139 8.90 -1.40 -2.93
C THR A 139 8.51 -0.85 -1.57
N PHE A 140 7.27 -0.35 -1.45
CA PHE A 140 6.78 0.24 -0.19
C PHE A 140 6.62 -0.81 0.91
N PHE A 141 6.17 -2.00 0.54
CA PHE A 141 6.05 -3.13 1.47
C PHE A 141 7.42 -3.58 2.00
N CYS A 142 8.40 -3.71 1.13
CA CYS A 142 9.79 -4.05 1.50
C CYS A 142 10.42 -2.99 2.41
N LEU A 143 10.25 -1.70 2.09
CA LEU A 143 10.68 -0.60 2.96
C LEU A 143 10.01 -0.70 4.33
N GLY A 144 8.72 -1.01 4.37
CA GLY A 144 7.99 -1.26 5.61
C GLY A 144 8.60 -2.39 6.44
N ILE A 145 8.98 -3.51 5.83
CA ILE A 145 9.65 -4.61 6.54
C ILE A 145 10.98 -4.14 7.15
N VAL A 146 11.78 -3.39 6.40
CA VAL A 146 13.07 -2.88 6.90
C VAL A 146 12.86 -1.90 8.07
N ILE A 147 11.90 -0.99 7.98
CA ILE A 147 11.52 -0.07 9.06
C ILE A 147 11.04 -0.86 10.28
N GLY A 148 10.14 -1.83 10.09
CA GLY A 148 9.58 -2.64 11.18
C GLY A 148 10.63 -3.46 11.95
N ARG A 149 11.72 -3.85 11.29
CA ARG A 149 12.87 -4.51 11.92
C ARG A 149 13.77 -3.56 12.72
N ASN A 150 13.75 -2.27 12.39
CA ASN A 150 14.67 -1.27 12.93
C ASN A 150 13.94 -0.09 13.61
N LEU A 151 12.77 -0.32 14.23
CA LEU A 151 11.94 0.74 14.79
C LEU A 151 12.68 1.63 15.79
N GLU A 152 13.52 1.05 16.66
CA GLU A 152 14.30 1.82 17.63
C GLU A 152 15.33 2.74 16.94
N THR A 153 15.98 2.25 15.88
CA THR A 153 16.92 3.06 15.08
C THR A 153 16.17 4.19 14.35
N VAL A 154 14.98 3.89 13.81
CA VAL A 154 14.11 4.90 13.17
C VAL A 154 13.70 5.96 14.19
N LYS A 155 13.31 5.55 15.40
CA LYS A 155 12.95 6.45 16.49
C LYS A 155 14.10 7.36 16.89
N LYS A 156 15.32 6.81 17.02
CA LYS A 156 16.51 7.57 17.38
C LYS A 156 16.92 8.59 16.30
N ASN A 157 16.74 8.25 15.02
CA ASN A 157 17.23 9.04 13.90
C ASN A 157 16.13 9.79 13.13
N ARG A 158 14.96 10.07 13.76
CA ARG A 158 13.79 10.69 13.11
C ARG A 158 14.12 11.94 12.30
N ARG A 159 14.91 12.86 12.87
CA ARG A 159 15.28 14.12 12.19
C ARG A 159 16.04 13.85 10.89
N ILE A 160 17.05 12.98 10.96
CA ILE A 160 17.87 12.62 9.79
C ILE A 160 16.98 11.96 8.72
N ILE A 161 16.11 11.02 9.11
CA ILE A 161 15.21 10.35 8.18
C ILE A 161 14.26 11.36 7.50
N LEU A 162 13.68 12.29 8.25
CA LEU A 162 12.83 13.35 7.70
C LEU A 162 13.58 14.26 6.74
N MET A 163 14.83 14.66 7.08
CA MET A 163 15.68 15.43 6.18
C MET A 163 16.01 14.67 4.90
N CYS A 164 16.33 13.38 4.99
CA CYS A 164 16.55 12.53 3.82
C CYS A 164 15.27 12.40 2.97
N CYS A 165 14.12 12.20 3.60
CA CYS A 165 12.84 12.15 2.88
C CYS A 165 12.56 13.47 2.15
N PHE A 166 12.76 14.61 2.82
CA PHE A 166 12.59 15.92 2.21
C PHE A 166 13.55 16.13 1.03
N ALA A 167 14.84 15.79 1.21
CA ALA A 167 15.84 15.89 0.14
C ALA A 167 15.46 15.03 -1.08
N VAL A 168 15.01 13.78 -0.88
CA VAL A 168 14.56 12.91 -1.97
C VAL A 168 13.36 13.52 -2.72
N ILE A 169 12.39 14.08 -1.99
CA ILE A 169 11.24 14.76 -2.60
C ILE A 169 11.72 15.93 -3.45
N VAL A 170 12.53 16.81 -2.88
CA VAL A 170 13.08 17.98 -3.60
C VAL A 170 13.85 17.54 -4.85
N ILE A 171 14.74 16.56 -4.72
CA ILE A 171 15.52 16.03 -5.87
C ILE A 171 14.59 15.51 -6.98
N CYS A 172 13.57 14.71 -6.63
CA CYS A 172 12.65 14.16 -7.62
C CYS A 172 11.87 15.26 -8.36
N TYR A 173 11.36 16.26 -7.64
CA TYR A 173 10.63 17.38 -8.25
C TYR A 173 11.53 18.30 -9.07
N SER A 174 12.72 18.62 -8.57
CA SER A 174 13.72 19.43 -9.29
C SER A 174 14.20 18.72 -10.55
N CYS A 175 14.43 17.41 -10.49
CA CYS A 175 14.81 16.62 -11.65
C CYS A 175 13.72 16.69 -12.75
N THR A 176 12.44 16.54 -12.37
CA THR A 176 11.33 16.67 -13.33
C THR A 176 11.26 18.06 -13.92
N ALA A 177 11.38 19.12 -13.09
CA ALA A 177 11.33 20.51 -13.55
C ALA A 177 12.50 20.86 -14.51
N ILE A 178 13.71 20.36 -14.22
CA ILE A 178 14.88 20.54 -15.09
C ILE A 178 14.66 19.85 -16.44
N LEU A 179 14.17 18.60 -16.43
CA LEU A 179 13.90 17.87 -17.66
C LEU A 179 12.82 18.54 -18.51
N ASP A 180 11.80 19.13 -17.88
CA ASP A 180 10.78 19.93 -18.57
C ASP A 180 11.38 21.22 -19.13
N GLY A 181 12.23 21.92 -18.39
CA GLY A 181 12.88 23.17 -18.83
C GLY A 181 13.83 23.00 -20.02
N PHE A 182 14.37 21.81 -20.22
CA PHE A 182 15.20 21.47 -21.39
C PHE A 182 14.44 20.71 -22.49
N ASP A 183 13.12 20.65 -22.43
CA ASP A 183 12.27 19.92 -23.36
C ASP A 183 12.63 18.44 -23.57
N LEU A 184 13.40 17.86 -22.64
CA LEU A 184 13.85 16.46 -22.72
C LEU A 184 12.70 15.46 -22.54
N ARG A 185 11.59 15.89 -21.95
CA ARG A 185 10.38 15.09 -21.74
C ARG A 185 9.42 15.08 -22.93
N THR A 186 9.77 15.69 -24.05
CA THR A 186 9.09 15.50 -25.34
C THR A 186 9.28 14.08 -25.87
N ASN A 187 10.36 13.39 -25.44
CA ASN A 187 10.51 11.97 -25.64
C ASN A 187 9.63 11.19 -24.64
N GLU A 188 8.68 10.40 -25.16
CA GLU A 188 7.74 9.63 -24.33
C GLU A 188 8.45 8.68 -23.36
N VAL A 189 9.54 8.02 -23.78
CA VAL A 189 10.28 7.11 -22.89
C VAL A 189 10.85 7.86 -21.69
N VAL A 190 11.41 9.06 -21.91
CA VAL A 190 11.89 9.94 -20.84
C VAL A 190 10.74 10.41 -19.97
N TYR A 191 9.62 10.79 -20.59
CA TYR A 191 8.41 11.19 -19.88
C TYR A 191 7.91 10.10 -18.93
N TRP A 192 7.72 8.87 -19.44
CA TRP A 192 7.25 7.74 -18.63
C TRP A 192 8.24 7.34 -17.54
N ALA A 193 9.55 7.44 -17.81
CA ALA A 193 10.58 7.11 -16.82
C ALA A 193 10.69 8.13 -15.67
N THR A 194 10.33 9.41 -15.93
CA THR A 194 10.55 10.52 -15.00
C THR A 194 9.28 11.22 -14.52
N SER A 195 8.11 10.76 -14.93
CA SER A 195 6.83 11.36 -14.55
C SER A 195 6.54 11.18 -13.06
N LEU A 196 6.04 12.23 -12.40
CA LEU A 196 5.55 12.19 -11.02
C LEU A 196 4.06 11.84 -10.91
N GLN A 197 3.42 11.52 -12.03
CA GLN A 197 2.01 11.13 -12.06
C GLN A 197 1.83 9.71 -11.50
N SER A 198 0.75 9.52 -10.76
CA SER A 198 0.51 8.30 -9.97
C SER A 198 0.43 7.01 -10.78
N TYR A 199 -0.08 7.09 -11.99
CA TYR A 199 -0.28 5.91 -12.84
C TYR A 199 0.93 5.55 -13.70
N ASN A 200 1.89 6.45 -13.86
CA ASN A 200 3.05 6.23 -14.73
C ASN A 200 4.10 5.30 -14.10
N ARG A 201 4.02 5.06 -12.78
CA ARG A 201 4.85 4.10 -12.04
C ARG A 201 6.35 4.29 -12.22
N SER A 202 6.78 5.50 -12.52
CA SER A 202 8.17 5.86 -12.77
C SER A 202 9.04 5.71 -11.52
N LEU A 203 10.36 5.70 -11.71
CA LEU A 203 11.31 5.68 -10.62
C LEU A 203 11.18 6.93 -9.74
N LEU A 204 11.00 8.12 -10.34
CA LEU A 204 10.84 9.39 -9.59
C LEU A 204 9.53 9.42 -8.81
N TYR A 205 8.43 8.92 -9.40
CA TYR A 205 7.18 8.75 -8.67
C TYR A 205 7.34 7.80 -7.49
N THR A 206 7.96 6.65 -7.72
CA THR A 206 8.14 5.61 -6.68
C THR A 206 9.03 6.12 -5.56
N ALA A 207 10.17 6.77 -5.88
CA ALA A 207 11.09 7.34 -4.89
C ALA A 207 10.45 8.46 -4.07
N SER A 208 9.80 9.43 -4.72
CA SER A 208 9.11 10.53 -4.02
C SER A 208 7.96 10.03 -3.16
N THR A 209 7.20 9.05 -3.64
CA THR A 209 6.10 8.43 -2.89
C THR A 209 6.60 7.62 -1.70
N ALA A 210 7.72 6.89 -1.85
CA ALA A 210 8.38 6.19 -0.74
C ALA A 210 8.84 7.17 0.34
N ALA A 211 9.46 8.28 -0.06
CA ALA A 211 9.89 9.33 0.88
C ALA A 211 8.70 9.95 1.62
N ILE A 212 7.58 10.23 0.91
CA ILE A 212 6.35 10.73 1.54
C ILE A 212 5.78 9.70 2.53
N ALA A 213 5.70 8.42 2.16
CA ALA A 213 5.16 7.37 3.00
C ALA A 213 6.01 7.15 4.27
N VAL A 214 7.34 7.12 4.14
CA VAL A 214 8.28 7.00 5.27
C VAL A 214 8.20 8.24 6.16
N GLY A 215 8.20 9.43 5.58
CA GLY A 215 8.08 10.69 6.31
C GLY A 215 6.77 10.77 7.08
N ALA A 216 5.65 10.43 6.45
CA ALA A 216 4.33 10.39 7.10
C ALA A 216 4.31 9.39 8.27
N PHE A 217 4.86 8.18 8.08
CA PHE A 217 4.98 7.21 9.18
C PHE A 217 5.78 7.76 10.36
N VAL A 218 6.94 8.38 10.10
CA VAL A 218 7.81 8.95 11.15
C VAL A 218 7.09 10.07 11.90
N VAL A 219 6.45 11.00 11.20
CA VAL A 219 5.70 12.11 11.81
C VAL A 219 4.53 11.60 12.63
N ILE A 220 3.69 10.73 12.04
CA ILE A 220 2.50 10.19 12.72
C ILE A 220 2.91 9.38 13.96
N SER A 221 3.94 8.54 13.87
CA SER A 221 4.42 7.77 15.01
C SER A 221 4.96 8.67 16.14
N GLN A 222 5.67 9.76 15.79
CA GLN A 222 6.14 10.75 16.76
C GLN A 222 4.98 11.48 17.45
N LEU A 223 3.97 11.90 16.68
CA LEU A 223 2.79 12.54 17.24
C LEU A 223 1.99 11.58 18.13
N ALA A 224 1.82 10.33 17.70
CA ALA A 224 1.14 9.30 18.48
C ALA A 224 1.84 9.03 19.81
N GLU A 225 3.18 8.96 19.83
CA GLU A 225 3.95 8.83 21.09
C GLU A 225 3.82 10.05 21.98
N ARG A 226 3.93 11.26 21.40
CA ARG A 226 3.85 12.52 22.17
C ARG A 226 2.49 12.71 22.82
N TYR A 227 1.41 12.31 22.15
CA TYR A 227 0.02 12.52 22.57
C TYR A 227 -0.69 11.23 22.97
N GLN A 228 0.07 10.17 23.34
CA GLN A 228 -0.47 8.82 23.61
C GLN A 228 -1.60 8.77 24.66
N HIS A 229 -1.62 9.72 25.60
CA HIS A 229 -2.65 9.81 26.64
C HIS A 229 -3.89 10.63 26.24
N LYS A 230 -3.87 11.27 25.06
CA LYS A 230 -5.03 12.03 24.59
C LYS A 230 -6.13 11.10 24.10
N LYS A 231 -7.39 11.39 24.46
CA LYS A 231 -8.55 10.57 24.07
C LYS A 231 -8.61 10.31 22.56
N LEU A 232 -8.33 11.34 21.73
CA LEU A 232 -8.32 11.21 20.29
C LEU A 232 -7.33 10.12 19.81
N VAL A 233 -6.10 10.11 20.34
CA VAL A 233 -5.08 9.11 19.96
C VAL A 233 -5.51 7.71 20.37
N ILE A 234 -6.11 7.56 21.56
CA ILE A 234 -6.65 6.29 22.04
C ILE A 234 -7.78 5.80 21.11
N HIS A 235 -8.70 6.68 20.71
CA HIS A 235 -9.78 6.31 19.78
C HIS A 235 -9.25 5.93 18.41
N LEU A 236 -8.25 6.66 17.87
CA LEU A 236 -7.59 6.32 16.60
C LEU A 236 -6.85 4.96 16.66
N GLN A 237 -6.17 4.67 17.78
CA GLN A 237 -5.53 3.36 17.99
C GLN A 237 -6.55 2.23 18.01
N ARG A 238 -7.69 2.43 18.66
CA ARG A 238 -8.79 1.46 18.69
C ARG A 238 -9.35 1.22 17.28
N SER A 239 -9.59 2.30 16.52
CA SER A 239 -10.03 2.20 15.13
C SER A 239 -9.02 1.47 14.26
N GLY A 240 -7.72 1.70 14.46
CA GLY A 240 -6.65 1.00 13.75
C GLY A 240 -6.63 -0.52 14.00
N GLN A 241 -7.17 -1.00 15.13
CA GLN A 241 -7.27 -2.44 15.41
C GLN A 241 -8.46 -3.12 14.71
N LEU A 242 -9.39 -2.33 14.17
CA LEU A 242 -10.57 -2.77 13.40
C LEU A 242 -10.48 -2.38 11.93
N THR A 243 -9.28 -2.15 11.42
CA THR A 243 -9.07 -1.57 10.07
C THR A 243 -9.73 -2.39 8.96
N LEU A 244 -9.65 -3.71 9.00
CA LEU A 244 -10.23 -4.58 7.98
C LEU A 244 -11.78 -4.56 8.03
N SER A 245 -12.35 -4.60 9.24
CA SER A 245 -13.79 -4.46 9.45
C SER A 245 -14.29 -3.11 8.97
N LEU A 246 -13.60 -2.02 9.31
CA LEU A 246 -13.95 -0.67 8.87
C LEU A 246 -13.75 -0.50 7.36
N TYR A 247 -12.74 -1.16 6.79
CA TYR A 247 -12.53 -1.15 5.34
C TYR A 247 -13.69 -1.80 4.59
N LEU A 248 -14.23 -2.91 5.05
CA LEU A 248 -15.41 -3.51 4.43
C LEU A 248 -16.67 -2.67 4.72
N LEU A 249 -16.76 -2.12 5.92
CA LEU A 249 -17.91 -1.28 6.30
C LEU A 249 -18.06 -0.04 5.41
N HIS A 250 -16.91 0.61 5.01
CA HIS A 250 -17.03 1.78 4.13
C HIS A 250 -17.56 1.43 2.74
N VAL A 251 -17.24 0.24 2.21
CA VAL A 251 -17.80 -0.24 0.95
C VAL A 251 -19.31 -0.42 1.08
N VAL A 252 -19.76 -1.08 2.15
CA VAL A 252 -21.20 -1.29 2.42
C VAL A 252 -21.90 0.07 2.59
N ALA A 253 -21.32 0.99 3.36
CA ALA A 253 -21.89 2.31 3.55
C ALA A 253 -22.02 3.07 2.21
N PHE A 254 -20.98 3.03 1.37
CA PHE A 254 -21.05 3.64 0.04
C PHE A 254 -22.19 3.07 -0.80
N TYR A 255 -22.33 1.73 -0.85
CA TYR A 255 -23.41 1.10 -1.58
C TYR A 255 -24.80 1.50 -1.07
N ILE A 256 -24.98 1.54 0.25
CA ILE A 256 -26.27 1.93 0.85
C ILE A 256 -26.58 3.40 0.50
N PHE A 257 -25.68 4.32 0.77
CA PHE A 257 -25.97 5.75 0.69
C PHE A 257 -25.91 6.32 -0.74
N VAL A 258 -25.07 5.77 -1.60
CA VAL A 258 -24.87 6.29 -2.97
C VAL A 258 -25.66 5.45 -3.97
N ASN A 259 -25.55 4.12 -3.95
CA ASN A 259 -26.07 3.29 -5.02
C ASN A 259 -27.51 2.82 -4.80
N TRP A 260 -27.91 2.49 -3.55
CA TRP A 260 -29.24 1.94 -3.28
C TRP A 260 -30.25 3.00 -2.90
N THR A 261 -29.93 3.85 -1.96
CA THR A 261 -30.88 4.86 -1.46
C THR A 261 -30.80 6.17 -2.23
N HIS A 262 -29.72 6.40 -3.01
CA HIS A 262 -29.45 7.65 -3.71
C HIS A 262 -29.52 8.90 -2.79
N LEU A 263 -29.31 8.70 -1.47
CA LEU A 263 -29.31 9.80 -0.50
C LEU A 263 -28.16 10.78 -0.72
N ILE A 264 -27.07 10.29 -1.31
CA ILE A 264 -25.88 11.08 -1.64
C ILE A 264 -25.65 10.93 -3.14
N SER A 265 -25.80 11.99 -3.90
CA SER A 265 -25.43 12.03 -5.31
C SER A 265 -23.90 12.18 -5.43
N SER A 266 -23.28 11.40 -6.32
CA SER A 266 -21.84 11.52 -6.61
C SER A 266 -21.59 12.77 -7.46
N SER A 267 -21.63 13.95 -6.84
CA SER A 267 -21.67 15.22 -7.57
C SER A 267 -20.35 16.01 -7.54
N GLY A 268 -19.45 15.77 -6.60
CA GLY A 268 -18.22 16.56 -6.55
C GLY A 268 -17.30 16.23 -5.37
N LEU A 269 -16.20 16.96 -5.27
CA LEU A 269 -15.20 16.81 -4.23
C LEU A 269 -15.74 17.15 -2.84
N ASP A 270 -16.63 18.14 -2.75
CA ASP A 270 -17.32 18.57 -1.54
C ASP A 270 -18.16 17.44 -0.93
N THR A 271 -18.99 16.80 -1.76
CA THR A 271 -19.82 15.65 -1.36
C THR A 271 -18.93 14.46 -0.93
N ALA A 272 -17.85 14.19 -1.67
CA ALA A 272 -16.90 13.14 -1.31
C ALA A 272 -16.22 13.42 0.04
N LEU A 273 -15.84 14.68 0.32
CA LEU A 273 -15.24 15.08 1.59
C LEU A 273 -16.23 14.99 2.76
N LEU A 274 -17.48 15.40 2.55
CA LEU A 274 -18.54 15.28 3.56
C LEU A 274 -18.83 13.82 3.89
N PHE A 275 -18.96 12.96 2.87
CA PHE A 275 -19.15 11.53 3.06
C PHE A 275 -17.96 10.90 3.81
N ALA A 276 -16.73 11.18 3.36
CA ALA A 276 -15.53 10.65 4.00
C ALA A 276 -15.40 11.14 5.45
N GLY A 277 -15.64 12.43 5.72
CA GLY A 277 -15.59 13.00 7.07
C GLY A 277 -16.65 12.39 7.98
N GLY A 278 -17.90 12.32 7.52
CA GLY A 278 -19.00 11.68 8.24
C GLY A 278 -18.75 10.20 8.53
N PHE A 279 -18.28 9.46 7.52
CA PHE A 279 -17.88 8.07 7.69
C PHE A 279 -16.76 7.91 8.72
N TRP A 280 -15.74 8.75 8.72
CA TRP A 280 -14.63 8.67 9.68
C TRP A 280 -15.09 8.95 11.11
N ILE A 281 -15.95 9.95 11.34
CA ILE A 281 -16.52 10.21 12.67
C ILE A 281 -17.31 9.00 13.16
N PHE A 282 -18.17 8.45 12.31
CA PHE A 282 -18.92 7.22 12.60
C PHE A 282 -18.00 6.04 12.88
N ALA A 283 -17.00 5.80 12.02
CA ALA A 283 -16.06 4.69 12.14
C ALA A 283 -15.24 4.73 13.44
N ILE A 284 -14.74 5.91 13.85
CA ILE A 284 -14.01 6.10 15.10
C ILE A 284 -14.90 5.81 16.30
N THR A 285 -16.14 6.29 16.25
CA THR A 285 -17.12 6.10 17.34
C THR A 285 -17.51 4.62 17.47
N ILE A 286 -17.91 3.98 16.37
CA ILE A 286 -18.32 2.57 16.36
C ILE A 286 -17.16 1.65 16.72
N ALA A 287 -15.95 1.94 16.25
CA ALA A 287 -14.76 1.14 16.57
C ALA A 287 -14.43 1.20 18.06
N SER A 288 -14.53 2.38 18.68
CA SER A 288 -14.29 2.56 20.10
C SER A 288 -15.32 1.83 20.95
N TRP A 289 -16.60 1.91 20.57
CA TRP A 289 -17.70 1.19 21.20
C TRP A 289 -17.54 -0.33 21.05
N TRP A 290 -17.29 -0.80 19.83
CA TRP A 290 -17.12 -2.22 19.53
C TRP A 290 -15.95 -2.84 20.31
N GLN A 291 -14.80 -2.16 20.31
CA GLN A 291 -13.63 -2.65 21.03
C GLN A 291 -13.86 -2.77 22.54
N HIS A 292 -14.62 -1.83 23.11
CA HIS A 292 -14.95 -1.88 24.55
C HIS A 292 -15.81 -3.09 24.90
N HIS A 293 -16.75 -3.49 24.04
CA HIS A 293 -17.70 -4.57 24.33
C HIS A 293 -17.26 -5.95 23.82
N PHE A 294 -16.63 -6.00 22.65
CA PHE A 294 -16.34 -7.23 21.92
C PHE A 294 -14.84 -7.46 21.67
N GLY A 295 -14.00 -6.48 21.89
CA GLY A 295 -12.55 -6.54 21.67
C GLY A 295 -12.20 -6.49 20.19
N GLN A 296 -11.84 -7.61 19.59
CA GLN A 296 -11.42 -7.66 18.18
C GLN A 296 -12.58 -7.45 17.23
N GLY A 297 -12.28 -6.82 16.07
CA GLY A 297 -13.26 -6.67 15.00
C GLY A 297 -13.73 -8.02 14.44
N PRO A 298 -14.95 -8.08 13.92
CA PRO A 298 -15.52 -9.34 13.43
C PRO A 298 -14.73 -9.94 12.27
N VAL A 299 -14.30 -9.10 11.34
CA VAL A 299 -13.52 -9.55 10.16
C VAL A 299 -12.08 -9.88 10.56
N GLU A 300 -11.49 -9.13 11.50
CA GLU A 300 -10.18 -9.43 12.06
C GLU A 300 -10.17 -10.78 12.80
N ARG A 301 -11.24 -11.10 13.53
CA ARG A 301 -11.38 -12.40 14.20
C ARG A 301 -11.44 -13.53 13.17
N LEU A 302 -12.30 -13.40 12.15
CA LEU A 302 -12.40 -14.39 11.06
C LEU A 302 -11.05 -14.56 10.34
N TYR A 303 -10.40 -13.45 10.02
CA TYR A 303 -9.09 -13.43 9.37
C TYR A 303 -8.01 -14.14 10.19
N ARG A 304 -8.05 -14.02 11.53
CA ARG A 304 -7.13 -14.75 12.43
C ARG A 304 -7.45 -16.22 12.49
N VAL A 305 -8.72 -16.61 12.57
CA VAL A 305 -9.10 -18.03 12.63
C VAL A 305 -8.64 -18.77 11.39
N ILE A 306 -8.83 -18.19 10.21
CA ILE A 306 -8.45 -18.81 8.94
C ILE A 306 -6.94 -18.71 8.70
N GLY A 307 -6.34 -17.57 9.03
CA GLY A 307 -4.94 -17.27 8.73
C GLY A 307 -3.93 -17.76 9.79
N GLY A 308 -4.37 -18.27 10.94
CA GLY A 308 -3.53 -18.82 11.99
C GLY A 308 -2.93 -17.77 12.92
#